data_756407674b1992cdb8573b287bde8240
#
_entry.id   756407674b1992cdb8573b287bde8240
#
_cell.length_a   1.000
_cell.length_b   1.000
_cell.length_c   1.000
_cell.angle_alpha   90.00
_cell.angle_beta   90.00
_cell.angle_gamma   90.00
#
_symmetry.space_group_name_H-M   'P 1'
#
loop_
_entity.id
_entity.type
_entity.pdbx_description
1 polymer ?
#
loop_
_entity_poly.entity_id
_entity_poly.type
_entity_poly.pdbx_seq_one_letter_code
_entity_poly.pdbx_strand_id
1 'polypeptide(L)'
;GAAPSGGNAGGTINLLPKRASNEPLREVTLGYGQGDQGKVAVDVSDRFGSDDAIGVRFNAAYQDGDSAIDDESSTLGLAALGLDYRGDQYRLSADLGWQDNKLSETRPSVNLGGVSSVPNAPDGSKNWAQPWTYSDEKDVFGTIRGEYDFNDNITAYGAYGVRSGEEENSLATLTVNNVDGAGTVYRFDNTREDKVQSAELGLRGKLQTGEVAHSLVLAANLYDQEEKGAYAFDFGNQLATNFYRPTDYTEVPFTSTTTFGGNLD
;
A
#
# COMPACT_ATOMS: atom_id res chain seq x y z
N GLY A 1 20.35 -2.67 7.11
CA GLY A 1 19.19 -3.22 7.82
C GLY A 1 19.25 -4.73 7.84
N ALA A 2 19.02 -5.33 9.00
CA ALA A 2 18.81 -6.77 9.06
C ALA A 2 17.42 -7.08 8.44
N ALA A 3 17.34 -8.11 7.62
CA ALA A 3 16.06 -8.59 7.13
C ALA A 3 15.21 -9.09 8.34
N PRO A 4 13.89 -8.84 8.38
CA PRO A 4 13.05 -9.41 9.41
C PRO A 4 13.20 -10.93 9.45
N SER A 5 13.32 -11.48 10.64
CA SER A 5 13.31 -12.95 10.83
C SER A 5 11.95 -13.47 10.36
N GLY A 6 11.92 -14.31 9.35
CA GLY A 6 10.70 -14.90 8.79
C GLY A 6 10.38 -14.51 7.35
N GLY A 7 11.36 -13.98 6.62
CA GLY A 7 11.20 -13.70 5.19
C GLY A 7 10.89 -14.96 4.40
N ASN A 8 9.90 -14.89 3.51
CA ASN A 8 9.56 -15.93 2.57
C ASN A 8 10.67 -16.16 1.55
N ALA A 9 10.69 -17.32 0.91
CA ALA A 9 11.68 -17.73 -0.09
C ALA A 9 11.80 -16.80 -1.33
N GLY A 10 10.97 -15.77 -1.43
CA GLY A 10 10.93 -14.83 -2.55
C GLY A 10 11.84 -13.60 -2.45
N GLY A 11 12.36 -13.29 -1.28
CA GLY A 11 13.21 -12.10 -1.05
C GLY A 11 12.56 -11.03 -0.18
N THR A 12 13.34 -9.99 0.14
CA THR A 12 12.91 -8.87 0.99
C THR A 12 13.12 -7.55 0.25
N ILE A 13 12.11 -6.69 0.22
CA ILE A 13 12.19 -5.31 -0.24
C ILE A 13 12.31 -4.40 0.99
N ASN A 14 13.40 -3.65 1.08
CA ASN A 14 13.62 -2.70 2.17
C ASN A 14 13.31 -1.28 1.68
N LEU A 15 12.27 -0.66 2.25
CA LEU A 15 11.90 0.72 1.98
C LEU A 15 12.50 1.63 3.05
N LEU A 16 13.35 2.55 2.62
CA LEU A 16 13.98 3.52 3.51
C LEU A 16 13.27 4.87 3.37
N PRO A 17 12.76 5.46 4.47
CA PRO A 17 12.18 6.79 4.44
C PRO A 17 13.20 7.83 3.99
N LYS A 18 12.73 8.81 3.23
CA LYS A 18 13.56 9.94 2.79
C LYS A 18 13.94 10.81 4.00
N ARG A 19 15.17 11.32 4.02
CA ARG A 19 15.68 12.24 5.05
C ARG A 19 16.09 13.57 4.41
N ALA A 20 16.13 14.63 5.23
CA ALA A 20 16.68 15.89 4.80
C ALA A 20 18.15 15.75 4.42
N SER A 21 18.51 16.24 3.24
CA SER A 21 19.89 16.39 2.80
C SER A 21 20.56 17.60 3.51
N ASN A 22 21.87 17.72 3.36
CA ASN A 22 22.58 18.89 3.93
C ASN A 22 22.24 20.18 3.17
N GLU A 23 21.83 20.06 1.91
CA GLU A 23 21.34 21.19 1.12
C GLU A 23 19.81 21.28 1.21
N PRO A 24 19.24 22.49 1.37
CA PRO A 24 17.80 22.68 1.37
C PRO A 24 17.16 22.20 0.05
N LEU A 25 16.10 21.42 0.14
CA LEU A 25 15.32 20.98 -1.01
C LEU A 25 13.99 21.72 -1.07
N ARG A 26 13.64 22.15 -2.27
CA ARG A 26 12.36 22.80 -2.58
C ARG A 26 11.94 22.34 -3.98
N GLU A 27 11.18 21.26 -4.06
CA GLU A 27 10.78 20.66 -5.32
C GLU A 27 9.26 20.61 -5.44
N VAL A 28 8.76 20.99 -6.60
CA VAL A 28 7.37 20.80 -7.01
C VAL A 28 7.37 20.03 -8.33
N THR A 29 6.65 18.95 -8.38
CA THR A 29 6.48 18.14 -9.59
C THR A 29 5.05 18.28 -10.07
N LEU A 30 4.87 18.65 -11.34
CA LEU A 30 3.60 18.59 -12.04
C LEU A 30 3.68 17.47 -13.07
N GLY A 31 2.65 16.64 -13.13
CA GLY A 31 2.56 15.55 -14.08
C GLY A 31 1.18 15.50 -14.74
N TYR A 32 1.17 15.04 -15.97
CA TYR A 32 -0.04 14.70 -16.69
C TYR A 32 0.20 13.37 -17.40
N GLY A 33 -0.71 12.42 -17.20
CA GLY A 33 -0.60 11.06 -17.69
C GLY A 33 -1.68 10.69 -18.69
N GLN A 34 -1.59 9.48 -19.19
CA GLN A 34 -2.57 8.88 -20.06
C GLN A 34 -3.91 8.77 -19.31
N GLY A 35 -5.04 9.02 -20.01
CA GLY A 35 -6.38 8.95 -19.43
C GLY A 35 -6.76 10.18 -18.60
N ASP A 36 -6.23 11.34 -18.91
CA ASP A 36 -6.55 12.60 -18.22
C ASP A 36 -6.15 12.66 -16.73
N GLN A 37 -5.15 11.89 -16.31
CA GLN A 37 -4.61 11.93 -14.96
C GLN A 37 -3.70 13.14 -14.74
N GLY A 38 -4.09 14.02 -13.82
CA GLY A 38 -3.28 15.10 -13.30
C GLY A 38 -2.58 14.72 -12.01
N LYS A 39 -1.33 15.18 -11.83
CA LYS A 39 -0.55 14.96 -10.62
C LYS A 39 0.15 16.23 -10.18
N VAL A 40 0.12 16.52 -8.89
CA VAL A 40 0.98 17.48 -8.22
C VAL A 40 1.70 16.80 -7.06
N ALA A 41 2.99 17.07 -6.92
CA ALA A 41 3.75 16.60 -5.77
C ALA A 41 4.70 17.70 -5.26
N VAL A 42 4.95 17.67 -3.95
CA VAL A 42 5.86 18.57 -3.24
C VAL A 42 6.83 17.73 -2.43
N ASP A 43 8.11 18.09 -2.49
CA ASP A 43 9.17 17.54 -1.67
C ASP A 43 10.02 18.68 -1.13
N VAL A 44 9.95 18.91 0.18
CA VAL A 44 10.67 20.01 0.83
C VAL A 44 11.43 19.47 2.03
N SER A 45 12.66 19.91 2.17
CA SER A 45 13.47 19.55 3.33
C SER A 45 14.47 20.64 3.67
N ASP A 46 14.85 20.67 4.94
CA ASP A 46 15.87 21.55 5.47
C ASP A 46 16.49 20.95 6.73
N ARG A 47 17.64 21.49 7.12
CA ARG A 47 18.32 21.14 8.37
C ARG A 47 18.53 22.35 9.25
N PHE A 48 18.49 22.16 10.56
CA PHE A 48 18.51 23.18 11.58
C PHE A 48 19.40 22.81 12.75
N GLY A 49 19.68 23.80 13.60
CA GLY A 49 20.47 23.66 14.82
C GLY A 49 21.98 23.72 14.57
N SER A 50 22.74 23.46 15.65
CA SER A 50 24.21 23.41 15.53
C SER A 50 24.59 22.23 14.66
N ASP A 51 25.52 22.45 13.73
CA ASP A 51 26.04 21.43 12.81
C ASP A 51 24.94 20.73 11.98
N ASP A 52 23.85 21.45 11.70
CA ASP A 52 22.71 20.93 10.93
C ASP A 52 22.14 19.61 11.51
N ALA A 53 22.15 19.51 12.83
CA ALA A 53 21.82 18.26 13.53
C ALA A 53 20.37 17.80 13.34
N ILE A 54 19.42 18.75 13.20
CA ILE A 54 17.98 18.46 13.07
C ILE A 54 17.58 18.52 11.60
N GLY A 55 17.06 17.41 11.05
CA GLY A 55 16.52 17.33 9.71
C GLY A 55 14.99 17.22 9.73
N VAL A 56 14.35 17.97 8.83
CA VAL A 56 12.91 17.90 8.59
C VAL A 56 12.68 17.72 7.10
N ARG A 57 11.89 16.72 6.71
CA ARG A 57 11.47 16.53 5.31
C ARG A 57 9.98 16.25 5.25
N PHE A 58 9.31 16.99 4.39
CA PHE A 58 7.90 16.83 4.11
C PHE A 58 7.69 16.48 2.63
N ASN A 59 6.90 15.46 2.39
CA ASN A 59 6.47 15.04 1.07
C ASN A 59 4.94 15.02 1.04
N ALA A 60 4.35 15.51 -0.05
CA ALA A 60 2.94 15.34 -0.32
C ALA A 60 2.74 15.14 -1.82
N ALA A 61 1.73 14.35 -2.19
CA ALA A 61 1.31 14.21 -3.57
C ALA A 61 -0.20 14.05 -3.64
N TYR A 62 -0.76 14.58 -4.70
CA TYR A 62 -2.14 14.36 -5.10
C TYR A 62 -2.20 14.01 -6.58
N GLN A 63 -2.93 12.97 -6.92
CA GLN A 63 -3.17 12.53 -8.28
C GLN A 63 -4.66 12.25 -8.43
N ASP A 64 -5.23 12.66 -9.55
CA ASP A 64 -6.66 12.46 -9.84
C ASP A 64 -6.88 12.37 -11.35
N GLY A 65 -7.83 11.55 -11.75
CA GLY A 65 -8.29 11.44 -13.13
C GLY A 65 -8.47 10.01 -13.62
N ASP A 66 -8.82 9.90 -14.89
CA ASP A 66 -9.13 8.65 -15.56
C ASP A 66 -7.86 7.86 -15.92
N SER A 67 -7.94 6.56 -15.93
CA SER A 67 -6.87 5.70 -16.44
C SER A 67 -6.96 5.54 -17.97
N ALA A 68 -6.11 4.69 -18.55
CA ALA A 68 -6.21 4.31 -19.96
C ALA A 68 -7.32 3.29 -20.26
N ILE A 69 -8.10 2.92 -19.24
CA ILE A 69 -9.20 1.97 -19.30
C ILE A 69 -10.48 2.79 -19.28
N ASP A 70 -11.43 2.46 -20.17
CA ASP A 70 -12.71 3.15 -20.29
C ASP A 70 -13.40 3.20 -18.91
N ASP A 71 -13.88 4.38 -18.51
CA ASP A 71 -14.64 4.65 -17.28
C ASP A 71 -13.88 4.38 -15.94
N GLU A 72 -12.66 3.87 -15.98
CA GLU A 72 -11.84 3.66 -14.77
C GLU A 72 -11.14 4.95 -14.33
N SER A 73 -11.34 5.33 -13.09
CA SER A 73 -10.68 6.50 -12.49
C SER A 73 -10.00 6.19 -11.16
N SER A 74 -9.03 7.02 -10.81
CA SER A 74 -8.34 6.90 -9.52
C SER A 74 -8.03 8.27 -8.92
N THR A 75 -8.14 8.36 -7.60
CA THR A 75 -7.71 9.49 -6.79
C THR A 75 -6.74 9.01 -5.73
N LEU A 76 -5.56 9.59 -5.68
CA LEU A 76 -4.54 9.29 -4.67
C LEU A 76 -4.11 10.56 -3.96
N GLY A 77 -4.26 10.60 -2.65
CA GLY A 77 -3.67 11.59 -1.77
C GLY A 77 -2.64 10.94 -0.85
N LEU A 78 -1.48 11.55 -0.68
CA LEU A 78 -0.51 11.13 0.30
C LEU A 78 0.23 12.30 0.93
N ALA A 79 0.63 12.12 2.20
CA ALA A 79 1.51 13.04 2.91
C ALA A 79 2.46 12.25 3.83
N ALA A 80 3.71 12.66 3.92
CA ALA A 80 4.68 12.07 4.81
C ALA A 80 5.60 13.14 5.42
N LEU A 81 5.87 13.00 6.72
CA LEU A 81 6.81 13.83 7.48
C LEU A 81 7.93 12.94 8.00
N GLY A 82 9.16 13.26 7.65
CA GLY A 82 10.37 12.64 8.16
C GLY A 82 11.14 13.63 9.05
N LEU A 83 11.47 13.19 10.26
CA LEU A 83 12.28 13.93 11.20
C LEU A 83 13.53 13.12 11.51
N ASP A 84 14.68 13.78 11.64
CA ASP A 84 15.89 13.15 12.13
C ASP A 84 16.73 14.09 12.98
N TYR A 85 17.47 13.49 13.89
CA TYR A 85 18.52 14.14 14.68
C TYR A 85 19.81 13.36 14.53
N ARG A 86 20.90 14.06 14.24
CA ARG A 86 22.27 13.53 14.12
C ARG A 86 23.15 14.13 15.19
N GLY A 87 23.45 13.36 16.22
CA GLY A 87 24.45 13.72 17.23
C GLY A 87 25.69 12.84 17.08
N ASP A 88 26.73 13.13 17.86
CA ASP A 88 28.01 12.42 17.79
C ASP A 88 27.86 10.94 18.16
N GLN A 89 27.13 10.66 19.23
CA GLN A 89 26.97 9.31 19.77
C GLN A 89 25.55 8.73 19.53
N TYR A 90 24.55 9.56 19.24
CA TYR A 90 23.18 9.09 19.07
C TYR A 90 22.51 9.71 17.87
N ARG A 91 21.68 8.93 17.21
CA ARG A 91 20.86 9.30 16.06
C ARG A 91 19.43 8.89 16.35
N LEU A 92 18.51 9.80 16.08
CA LEU A 92 17.07 9.59 16.24
C LEU A 92 16.39 9.87 14.92
N SER A 93 15.32 9.14 14.64
CA SER A 93 14.44 9.45 13.52
C SER A 93 13.01 9.10 13.85
N ALA A 94 12.09 9.84 13.26
CA ALA A 94 10.66 9.59 13.32
C ALA A 94 10.04 9.84 11.96
N ASP A 95 9.04 9.04 11.63
CA ASP A 95 8.26 9.16 10.41
C ASP A 95 6.78 9.10 10.72
N LEU A 96 6.01 9.95 10.04
CA LEU A 96 4.55 9.90 10.02
C LEU A 96 4.13 9.90 8.56
N GLY A 97 3.13 9.09 8.22
CA GLY A 97 2.59 9.05 6.87
C GLY A 97 1.10 8.80 6.88
N TRP A 98 0.47 9.31 5.85
CA TRP A 98 -0.93 9.13 5.53
C TRP A 98 -1.09 8.91 4.03
N GLN A 99 -2.00 8.02 3.66
CA GLN A 99 -2.41 7.77 2.28
C GLN A 99 -3.92 7.53 2.23
N ASP A 100 -4.55 8.03 1.17
CA ASP A 100 -5.94 7.77 0.79
C ASP A 100 -5.93 7.48 -0.71
N ASN A 101 -6.33 6.27 -1.10
CA ASN A 101 -6.36 5.78 -2.48
C ASN A 101 -7.75 5.30 -2.82
N LYS A 102 -8.38 5.92 -3.81
CA LYS A 102 -9.71 5.58 -4.31
C LYS A 102 -9.64 5.16 -5.74
N LEU A 103 -10.21 4.00 -6.03
CA LEU A 103 -10.31 3.45 -7.36
C LEU A 103 -11.79 3.26 -7.69
N SER A 104 -12.24 3.78 -8.81
CA SER A 104 -13.61 3.62 -9.30
C SER A 104 -13.59 2.81 -10.59
N GLU A 105 -14.55 1.91 -10.71
CA GLU A 105 -14.75 1.06 -11.89
C GLU A 105 -13.50 0.27 -12.32
N THR A 106 -12.69 -0.16 -11.34
CA THR A 106 -11.50 -0.97 -11.61
C THR A 106 -11.89 -2.34 -12.11
N ARG A 107 -11.29 -2.76 -13.22
CA ARG A 107 -11.57 -4.06 -13.83
C ARG A 107 -11.32 -5.22 -12.87
N PRO A 108 -12.34 -6.03 -12.53
CA PRO A 108 -12.16 -7.21 -11.71
C PRO A 108 -11.45 -8.32 -12.48
N SER A 109 -10.90 -9.29 -11.76
CA SER A 109 -10.44 -10.55 -12.32
C SER A 109 -11.59 -11.27 -13.03
N VAL A 110 -11.25 -12.01 -14.09
CA VAL A 110 -12.22 -12.78 -14.87
C VAL A 110 -12.09 -14.26 -14.51
N ASN A 111 -13.19 -14.86 -14.05
CA ASN A 111 -13.29 -16.29 -13.86
C ASN A 111 -13.76 -16.97 -15.15
N LEU A 112 -13.25 -18.15 -15.45
CA LEU A 112 -13.70 -18.97 -16.57
C LEU A 112 -14.59 -20.09 -16.06
N GLY A 113 -15.89 -19.99 -16.37
CA GLY A 113 -16.92 -20.94 -15.95
C GLY A 113 -17.24 -21.96 -17.02
N GLY A 114 -16.58 -23.12 -17.04
CA GLY A 114 -16.94 -24.22 -17.93
C GLY A 114 -16.67 -23.99 -19.42
N VAL A 115 -15.81 -23.06 -19.78
CA VAL A 115 -15.41 -22.79 -21.17
C VAL A 115 -14.52 -23.91 -21.72
N SER A 116 -14.73 -24.28 -22.98
CA SER A 116 -13.93 -25.32 -23.68
C SER A 116 -12.54 -24.80 -24.14
N SER A 117 -12.39 -23.49 -24.28
CA SER A 117 -11.13 -22.83 -24.62
C SER A 117 -11.13 -21.41 -24.03
N VAL A 118 -9.93 -20.86 -23.81
CA VAL A 118 -9.79 -19.49 -23.30
C VAL A 118 -10.34 -18.51 -24.34
N PRO A 119 -11.27 -17.60 -23.98
CA PRO A 119 -11.75 -16.54 -24.86
C PRO A 119 -10.61 -15.63 -25.31
N ASN A 120 -10.75 -15.00 -26.48
CA ASN A 120 -9.79 -13.99 -26.91
C ASN A 120 -9.78 -12.80 -25.92
N ALA A 121 -8.61 -12.17 -25.75
CA ALA A 121 -8.53 -10.94 -24.97
C ALA A 121 -9.35 -9.82 -25.66
N PRO A 122 -10.14 -9.04 -24.92
CA PRO A 122 -10.79 -7.83 -25.45
C PRO A 122 -9.76 -6.75 -25.77
N ASP A 123 -10.22 -5.63 -26.32
CA ASP A 123 -9.39 -4.43 -26.46
C ASP A 123 -8.81 -4.01 -25.10
N GLY A 124 -7.56 -3.50 -25.10
CA GLY A 124 -6.84 -3.16 -23.88
C GLY A 124 -7.50 -2.04 -23.05
N SER A 125 -8.25 -1.16 -23.69
CA SER A 125 -9.01 -0.11 -22.99
C SER A 125 -10.35 -0.58 -22.47
N LYS A 126 -10.86 -1.73 -22.91
CA LYS A 126 -12.22 -2.17 -22.57
C LYS A 126 -12.38 -2.44 -21.09
N ASN A 127 -13.35 -1.78 -20.47
CA ASN A 127 -13.76 -2.03 -19.10
C ASN A 127 -14.96 -2.99 -19.06
N TRP A 128 -14.95 -3.92 -18.13
CA TRP A 128 -16.05 -4.83 -17.80
C TRP A 128 -16.46 -4.74 -16.32
N ALA A 129 -15.93 -3.75 -15.59
CA ALA A 129 -16.40 -3.39 -14.26
C ALA A 129 -17.85 -2.86 -14.34
N GLN A 130 -18.46 -2.69 -13.20
CA GLN A 130 -19.79 -2.09 -13.10
C GLN A 130 -19.66 -0.65 -12.58
N PRO A 131 -20.54 0.29 -13.02
CA PRO A 131 -20.44 1.71 -12.67
C PRO A 131 -20.49 2.04 -11.15
N TRP A 132 -20.95 1.10 -10.34
CA TRP A 132 -21.06 1.25 -8.88
C TRP A 132 -19.90 0.63 -8.12
N THR A 133 -18.91 0.05 -8.82
CA THR A 133 -17.77 -0.61 -8.17
C THR A 133 -16.68 0.37 -7.77
N TYR A 134 -16.09 0.12 -6.62
CA TYR A 134 -14.99 0.91 -6.09
C TYR A 134 -14.09 0.10 -5.16
N SER A 135 -12.91 0.63 -4.90
CA SER A 135 -11.99 0.18 -3.87
C SER A 135 -11.36 1.40 -3.21
N ASP A 136 -11.66 1.61 -1.94
CA ASP A 136 -11.13 2.70 -1.13
C ASP A 136 -10.18 2.14 -0.08
N GLU A 137 -8.96 2.67 -0.04
CA GLU A 137 -7.90 2.25 0.89
C GLU A 137 -7.34 3.48 1.61
N LYS A 138 -7.27 3.41 2.95
CA LYS A 138 -6.65 4.44 3.77
C LYS A 138 -5.61 3.85 4.69
N ASP A 139 -4.46 4.50 4.77
CA ASP A 139 -3.38 4.10 5.64
C ASP A 139 -2.84 5.29 6.43
N VAL A 140 -2.57 5.03 7.72
CA VAL A 140 -1.79 5.91 8.57
C VAL A 140 -0.69 5.10 9.23
N PHE A 141 0.53 5.60 9.23
CA PHE A 141 1.62 4.95 9.92
C PHE A 141 2.49 5.95 10.68
N GLY A 142 3.14 5.44 11.72
CA GLY A 142 4.18 6.16 12.45
C GLY A 142 5.32 5.24 12.83
N THR A 143 6.55 5.73 12.76
CA THR A 143 7.74 5.01 13.20
C THR A 143 8.66 5.90 14.00
N ILE A 144 9.36 5.32 14.96
CA ILE A 144 10.49 5.94 15.64
C ILE A 144 11.66 4.98 15.63
N ARG A 145 12.87 5.51 15.51
CA ARG A 145 14.12 4.75 15.56
C ARG A 145 15.18 5.54 16.31
N GLY A 146 15.92 4.86 17.17
CA GLY A 146 17.08 5.40 17.85
C GLY A 146 18.29 4.51 17.66
N GLU A 147 19.47 5.12 17.60
CA GLU A 147 20.78 4.45 17.60
C GLU A 147 21.70 5.14 18.59
N TYR A 148 22.51 4.35 19.30
CA TYR A 148 23.51 4.84 20.22
C TYR A 148 24.83 4.10 20.00
N ASP A 149 25.90 4.86 19.78
CA ASP A 149 27.25 4.33 19.63
C ASP A 149 27.96 4.31 20.99
N PHE A 150 28.16 3.14 21.56
CA PHE A 150 28.97 2.98 22.78
C PHE A 150 30.44 3.31 22.52
N ASN A 151 30.90 2.98 21.32
CA ASN A 151 32.22 3.26 20.77
C ASN A 151 32.20 3.02 19.25
N ASP A 152 33.34 3.19 18.58
CA ASP A 152 33.48 3.05 17.11
C ASP A 152 33.10 1.64 16.57
N ASN A 153 33.03 0.66 17.47
CA ASN A 153 32.79 -0.73 17.09
C ASN A 153 31.44 -1.27 17.53
N ILE A 154 30.75 -0.65 18.48
CA ILE A 154 29.50 -1.17 19.07
C ILE A 154 28.43 -0.11 19.03
N THR A 155 27.34 -0.42 18.33
CA THR A 155 26.13 0.40 18.25
C THR A 155 24.92 -0.41 18.75
N ALA A 156 24.16 0.14 19.70
CA ALA A 156 22.81 -0.33 20.00
C ALA A 156 21.79 0.40 19.12
N TYR A 157 20.71 -0.25 18.79
CA TYR A 157 19.59 0.39 18.11
C TYR A 157 18.25 -0.16 18.55
N GLY A 158 17.22 0.66 18.44
CA GLY A 158 15.85 0.28 18.66
C GLY A 158 14.94 0.98 17.69
N ALA A 159 13.86 0.32 17.31
CA ALA A 159 12.82 0.87 16.46
C ALA A 159 11.45 0.40 16.94
N TYR A 160 10.43 1.25 16.75
CA TYR A 160 9.04 0.92 16.96
C TYR A 160 8.22 1.54 15.86
N GLY A 161 7.24 0.78 15.34
CA GLY A 161 6.37 1.22 14.29
C GLY A 161 4.94 0.76 14.50
N VAL A 162 4.00 1.59 14.08
CA VAL A 162 2.57 1.30 14.05
C VAL A 162 2.00 1.64 12.68
N ARG A 163 1.02 0.89 12.22
CA ARG A 163 0.20 1.18 11.04
C ARG A 163 -1.25 0.84 11.35
N SER A 164 -2.16 1.67 10.85
CA SER A 164 -3.60 1.39 10.79
C SER A 164 -4.05 1.55 9.35
N GLY A 165 -4.66 0.51 8.81
CA GLY A 165 -5.24 0.46 7.47
C GLY A 165 -6.74 0.23 7.53
N GLU A 166 -7.47 0.87 6.62
CA GLU A 166 -8.89 0.66 6.37
C GLU A 166 -9.08 0.42 4.88
N GLU A 167 -9.88 -0.57 4.53
CA GLU A 167 -10.21 -0.92 3.16
C GLU A 167 -11.72 -1.15 3.04
N GLU A 168 -12.33 -0.54 2.02
CA GLU A 168 -13.73 -0.73 1.69
C GLU A 168 -13.87 -0.97 0.19
N ASN A 169 -14.51 -2.08 -0.18
CA ASN A 169 -14.68 -2.48 -1.57
C ASN A 169 -16.14 -2.80 -1.88
N SER A 170 -16.56 -2.40 -3.07
CA SER A 170 -17.77 -2.89 -3.71
C SER A 170 -17.41 -3.37 -5.11
N LEU A 171 -17.51 -4.65 -5.37
CA LEU A 171 -16.94 -5.30 -6.55
C LEU A 171 -18.00 -6.11 -7.31
N ALA A 172 -17.76 -6.30 -8.60
CA ALA A 172 -18.58 -7.14 -9.47
C ALA A 172 -17.72 -8.24 -10.11
N THR A 173 -17.69 -9.40 -9.50
CA THR A 173 -16.90 -10.53 -10.01
C THR A 173 -17.51 -11.09 -11.30
N LEU A 174 -16.75 -11.04 -12.39
CA LEU A 174 -17.17 -11.56 -13.70
C LEU A 174 -16.82 -13.04 -13.86
N THR A 175 -17.80 -13.86 -14.23
CA THR A 175 -17.57 -15.23 -14.71
C THR A 175 -18.01 -15.34 -16.17
N VAL A 176 -17.06 -15.70 -17.05
CA VAL A 176 -17.31 -15.92 -18.49
C VAL A 176 -17.63 -17.39 -18.70
N ASN A 177 -18.78 -17.65 -19.35
CA ASN A 177 -19.34 -19.00 -19.49
C ASN A 177 -19.15 -19.61 -20.89
N ASN A 178 -18.78 -18.81 -21.90
CA ASN A 178 -18.50 -19.30 -23.24
C ASN A 178 -17.47 -18.44 -23.99
N VAL A 179 -16.99 -18.92 -25.12
CA VAL A 179 -15.98 -18.25 -25.96
C VAL A 179 -16.46 -16.95 -26.60
N ASP A 180 -17.77 -16.73 -26.70
CA ASP A 180 -18.38 -15.50 -27.24
C ASP A 180 -18.49 -14.42 -26.15
N GLY A 181 -17.96 -14.71 -24.96
CA GLY A 181 -17.86 -13.78 -23.83
C GLY A 181 -19.14 -13.66 -22.97
N ALA A 182 -20.21 -14.43 -23.26
CA ALA A 182 -21.38 -14.41 -22.39
C ALA A 182 -21.03 -14.91 -20.99
N GLY A 183 -21.48 -14.19 -19.98
CA GLY A 183 -21.15 -14.46 -18.59
C GLY A 183 -22.13 -13.83 -17.61
N THR A 184 -21.74 -13.85 -16.36
CA THR A 184 -22.52 -13.27 -15.27
C THR A 184 -21.63 -12.50 -14.31
N VAL A 185 -22.20 -11.50 -13.64
CA VAL A 185 -21.60 -10.79 -12.50
C VAL A 185 -22.50 -10.92 -11.28
N TYR A 186 -21.90 -10.85 -10.11
CA TYR A 186 -22.63 -10.72 -8.84
C TYR A 186 -21.93 -9.69 -7.96
N ARG A 187 -22.66 -9.06 -7.05
CA ARG A 187 -22.15 -8.08 -6.11
C ARG A 187 -21.39 -8.76 -4.98
N PHE A 188 -20.20 -8.25 -4.69
CA PHE A 188 -19.39 -8.60 -3.55
C PHE A 188 -18.89 -7.32 -2.88
N ASP A 189 -19.23 -7.11 -1.61
CA ASP A 189 -18.72 -6.02 -0.80
C ASP A 189 -17.89 -6.59 0.34
N ASN A 190 -16.81 -5.91 0.68
CA ASN A 190 -16.07 -6.20 1.90
C ASN A 190 -15.50 -4.92 2.51
N THR A 191 -15.33 -4.96 3.82
CA THR A 191 -14.58 -3.96 4.58
C THR A 191 -13.57 -4.65 5.47
N ARG A 192 -12.41 -4.03 5.64
CA ARG A 192 -11.33 -4.53 6.46
C ARG A 192 -10.66 -3.40 7.23
N GLU A 193 -10.35 -3.66 8.48
CA GLU A 193 -9.50 -2.84 9.32
C GLU A 193 -8.29 -3.67 9.74
N ASP A 194 -7.09 -3.15 9.61
CA ASP A 194 -5.88 -3.78 10.11
C ASP A 194 -5.05 -2.82 10.96
N LYS A 195 -4.50 -3.35 12.03
CA LYS A 195 -3.57 -2.66 12.93
C LYS A 195 -2.32 -3.50 13.07
N VAL A 196 -1.19 -2.90 12.78
CA VAL A 196 0.11 -3.55 12.85
C VAL A 196 0.99 -2.80 13.82
N GLN A 197 1.66 -3.54 14.70
CA GLN A 197 2.69 -3.01 15.58
C GLN A 197 3.96 -3.83 15.41
N SER A 198 5.10 -3.18 15.37
CA SER A 198 6.39 -3.85 15.31
C SER A 198 7.42 -3.14 16.19
N ALA A 199 8.25 -3.90 16.85
CA ALA A 199 9.38 -3.40 17.61
C ALA A 199 10.64 -4.21 17.29
N GLU A 200 11.78 -3.54 17.26
CA GLU A 200 13.08 -4.16 17.09
C GLU A 200 14.06 -3.56 18.08
N LEU A 201 14.87 -4.42 18.69
CA LEU A 201 16.05 -4.03 19.48
C LEU A 201 17.24 -4.81 18.98
N GLY A 202 18.40 -4.17 18.85
CA GLY A 202 19.58 -4.87 18.37
C GLY A 202 20.90 -4.21 18.76
N LEU A 203 21.95 -4.99 18.59
CA LEU A 203 23.34 -4.59 18.71
C LEU A 203 24.07 -4.91 17.40
N ARG A 204 24.85 -3.97 16.93
CA ARG A 204 25.79 -4.18 15.81
C ARG A 204 27.21 -4.07 16.35
N GLY A 205 28.03 -5.03 16.00
CA GLY A 205 29.43 -5.06 16.43
C GLY A 205 30.38 -5.25 15.25
N LYS A 206 31.55 -4.60 15.31
CA LYS A 206 32.68 -4.82 14.41
C LYS A 206 33.83 -5.38 15.24
N LEU A 207 34.42 -6.49 14.82
CA LEU A 207 35.53 -7.15 15.47
C LEU A 207 36.56 -7.54 14.43
N GLN A 208 37.84 -7.43 14.76
CA GLN A 208 38.92 -7.89 13.89
C GLN A 208 39.73 -8.98 14.57
N THR A 209 39.95 -10.07 13.85
CA THR A 209 40.82 -11.18 14.30
C THR A 209 41.93 -11.39 13.26
N GLY A 210 43.13 -10.92 13.54
CA GLY A 210 44.22 -10.91 12.57
C GLY A 210 43.85 -10.09 11.34
N GLU A 211 43.87 -10.70 10.16
CA GLU A 211 43.49 -10.05 8.90
C GLU A 211 41.99 -10.14 8.58
N VAL A 212 41.20 -10.82 9.40
CA VAL A 212 39.77 -11.03 9.17
C VAL A 212 38.93 -10.00 9.92
N ALA A 213 38.14 -9.22 9.18
CA ALA A 213 37.15 -8.30 9.73
C ALA A 213 35.79 -9.01 9.86
N HIS A 214 35.18 -8.92 11.05
CA HIS A 214 33.86 -9.49 11.34
C HIS A 214 32.85 -8.36 11.53
N SER A 215 31.65 -8.57 11.00
CA SER A 215 30.48 -7.74 11.25
C SER A 215 29.39 -8.62 11.87
N LEU A 216 29.02 -8.31 13.11
CA LEU A 216 28.07 -9.09 13.90
C LEU A 216 26.81 -8.27 14.14
N VAL A 217 25.66 -8.91 14.07
CA VAL A 217 24.36 -8.33 14.42
C VAL A 217 23.62 -9.31 15.32
N LEU A 218 23.16 -8.81 16.46
CA LEU A 218 22.23 -9.49 17.34
C LEU A 218 20.96 -8.64 17.39
N ALA A 219 19.81 -9.24 17.07
CA ALA A 219 18.53 -8.52 17.08
C ALA A 219 17.41 -9.39 17.65
N ALA A 220 16.43 -8.74 18.27
CA ALA A 220 15.16 -9.31 18.68
C ALA A 220 14.04 -8.46 18.10
N ASN A 221 13.01 -9.12 17.53
CA ASN A 221 11.88 -8.48 16.92
C ASN A 221 10.58 -8.96 17.57
N LEU A 222 9.64 -8.04 17.72
CA LEU A 222 8.24 -8.30 18.05
C LEU A 222 7.39 -7.82 16.89
N TYR A 223 6.37 -8.57 16.56
CA TYR A 223 5.37 -8.25 15.55
C TYR A 223 4.01 -8.68 16.05
N ASP A 224 3.05 -7.77 15.98
CA ASP A 224 1.66 -8.01 16.33
C ASP A 224 0.77 -7.43 15.24
N GLN A 225 -0.24 -8.18 14.84
CA GLN A 225 -1.22 -7.78 13.83
C GLN A 225 -2.61 -8.17 14.29
N GLU A 226 -3.50 -7.20 14.30
CA GLU A 226 -4.94 -7.39 14.45
C GLU A 226 -5.60 -7.06 13.12
N GLU A 227 -6.39 -7.98 12.60
CA GLU A 227 -7.20 -7.80 11.40
C GLU A 227 -8.66 -8.11 11.70
N LYS A 228 -9.54 -7.20 11.31
CA LYS A 228 -10.99 -7.36 11.38
C LYS A 228 -11.54 -7.15 9.99
N GLY A 229 -12.60 -7.88 9.66
CA GLY A 229 -13.21 -7.73 8.35
C GLY A 229 -14.60 -8.32 8.28
N ALA A 230 -15.45 -7.68 7.52
CA ALA A 230 -16.76 -8.16 7.18
C ALA A 230 -16.96 -8.17 5.67
N TYR A 231 -17.79 -9.05 5.19
CA TYR A 231 -18.12 -9.15 3.78
C TYR A 231 -19.58 -9.52 3.56
N ALA A 232 -20.05 -9.15 2.36
CA ALA A 232 -21.35 -9.55 1.86
C ALA A 232 -21.22 -9.94 0.40
N PHE A 233 -21.82 -11.05 -0.01
CA PHE A 233 -21.86 -11.43 -1.42
C PHE A 233 -23.21 -12.03 -1.79
N ASP A 234 -23.69 -11.71 -2.99
CA ASP A 234 -24.98 -12.17 -3.48
C ASP A 234 -24.83 -13.14 -4.66
N PHE A 235 -24.19 -14.27 -4.39
CA PHE A 235 -23.94 -15.31 -5.37
C PHE A 235 -25.24 -15.89 -5.98
N GLY A 236 -26.35 -15.77 -5.28
CA GLY A 236 -27.66 -16.18 -5.76
C GLY A 236 -28.28 -15.22 -6.78
N ASN A 237 -27.83 -13.98 -6.86
CA ASN A 237 -28.32 -12.96 -7.77
C ASN A 237 -27.31 -12.70 -8.90
N GLN A 238 -27.24 -13.61 -9.85
CA GLN A 238 -26.36 -13.53 -11.01
C GLN A 238 -26.98 -12.67 -12.12
N LEU A 239 -26.31 -11.60 -12.49
CA LEU A 239 -26.74 -10.68 -13.55
C LEU A 239 -26.04 -11.02 -14.87
N ALA A 240 -26.78 -11.17 -15.96
CA ALA A 240 -26.24 -11.53 -17.25
C ALA A 240 -25.43 -10.37 -17.86
N THR A 241 -24.23 -10.67 -18.34
CA THR A 241 -23.36 -9.69 -19.01
C THR A 241 -22.54 -10.34 -20.12
N ASN A 242 -21.67 -9.58 -20.77
CA ASN A 242 -20.76 -10.10 -21.78
C ASN A 242 -19.39 -9.44 -21.65
N PHE A 243 -18.33 -10.24 -21.67
CA PHE A 243 -16.93 -9.80 -21.50
C PHE A 243 -16.48 -8.77 -22.56
N TYR A 244 -17.01 -8.86 -23.78
CA TYR A 244 -16.67 -7.94 -24.89
C TYR A 244 -17.60 -6.75 -24.99
N ARG A 245 -18.83 -6.88 -24.50
CA ARG A 245 -19.89 -5.86 -24.51
C ARG A 245 -20.61 -5.91 -23.18
N PRO A 246 -20.01 -5.39 -22.12
CA PRO A 246 -20.59 -5.40 -20.78
C PRO A 246 -21.97 -4.73 -20.76
N THR A 247 -22.83 -5.26 -19.91
CA THR A 247 -24.12 -4.63 -19.61
C THR A 247 -23.97 -3.91 -18.29
N ASP A 248 -24.20 -2.60 -18.28
CA ASP A 248 -24.18 -1.79 -17.09
C ASP A 248 -25.49 -1.93 -16.32
N TYR A 249 -25.35 -2.16 -15.04
CA TYR A 249 -26.46 -2.17 -14.11
C TYR A 249 -26.34 -0.97 -13.17
N THR A 250 -27.45 -0.41 -12.74
CA THR A 250 -27.46 0.49 -11.58
C THR A 250 -27.03 -0.30 -10.34
N GLU A 251 -26.62 0.37 -9.27
CA GLU A 251 -26.23 -0.30 -8.04
C GLU A 251 -27.27 -1.37 -7.64
N VAL A 252 -26.81 -2.61 -7.52
CA VAL A 252 -27.67 -3.77 -7.28
C VAL A 252 -27.83 -3.94 -5.76
N PRO A 253 -29.05 -3.80 -5.21
CA PRO A 253 -29.26 -4.02 -3.79
C PRO A 253 -29.04 -5.50 -3.44
N PHE A 254 -28.61 -5.74 -2.22
CA PHE A 254 -28.56 -7.09 -1.69
C PHE A 254 -29.96 -7.71 -1.58
N THR A 255 -30.03 -8.99 -1.83
CA THR A 255 -31.29 -9.75 -1.86
C THR A 255 -31.40 -10.70 -0.64
N SER A 256 -32.48 -11.46 -0.58
CA SER A 256 -32.64 -12.50 0.45
C SER A 256 -31.65 -13.67 0.31
N THR A 257 -30.93 -13.75 -0.84
CA THR A 257 -29.90 -14.76 -1.08
C THR A 257 -28.49 -14.31 -0.73
N THR A 258 -28.34 -13.07 -0.25
CA THR A 258 -27.07 -12.52 0.18
C THR A 258 -26.52 -13.26 1.40
N THR A 259 -25.27 -13.62 1.33
CA THR A 259 -24.51 -14.18 2.44
C THR A 259 -23.66 -13.08 3.08
N PHE A 260 -23.78 -12.93 4.39
CA PHE A 260 -22.97 -12.03 5.21
C PHE A 260 -22.03 -12.84 6.07
N GLY A 261 -20.80 -12.35 6.26
CA GLY A 261 -19.82 -12.96 7.12
C GLY A 261 -18.78 -11.99 7.64
N GLY A 262 -17.93 -12.49 8.54
CA GLY A 262 -16.94 -11.65 9.21
C GLY A 262 -17.51 -10.86 10.39
N ASN A 263 -16.67 -10.04 10.99
CA ASN A 263 -17.00 -9.17 12.11
C ASN A 263 -16.01 -8.00 12.20
N LEU A 264 -16.51 -6.81 12.50
CA LEU A 264 -15.69 -5.61 12.76
C LEU A 264 -15.59 -5.29 14.27
N ASP A 265 -16.28 -6.03 15.14
CA ASP A 265 -16.26 -5.82 16.59
C ASP A 265 -15.03 -6.43 17.28
#